data_03b3c0adfa1178d534af2513a623df3f
#
_entry.id   03b3c0adfa1178d534af2513a623df3f
#
_cell.length_a   1.000
_cell.length_b   1.000
_cell.length_c   1.000
_cell.angle_alpha   90.00
_cell.angle_beta   90.00
_cell.angle_gamma   90.00
#
_symmetry.space_group_name_H-M   'P 1'
#
loop_
_entity.id
_entity.type
_entity.pdbx_description
1 polymer ?
#
loop_
_entity_poly.entity_id
_entity_poly.type
_entity_poly.pdbx_seq_one_letter_code
_entity_poly.pdbx_strand_id
1 'polypeptide(L)'
;EGDSVLPILVHGDAAFAGQGVVMETLALAQTRGYYTGGTVHIVINNQIGFTTSDPRDSRSTLYCTDVVKMIEAPVLHVNGDDPEAVVLCTQLALDYRQEFNKDVVVDIVCFRKLGHNEQDTPALTQPLMYKKIGQHPGTRRLYGDKLVAQGLLPADGPDAMVKAFRAAMDAGKHTVDPVLTNYKSKYAVDWSPFLGKKWTDAADTALPLAEIKRLAERITTLPANFKAHPLVEKVIADRAAMGRGELNVDWGMGEHLAFASLVASGYAVRLSGEDCGRGTFTHRHSVLHDQNREKWDEGTYTPLQHVADGQAPFVVIDSLLSEEAVLGFEYGYASADPNTLVIWEAQFGDFVNGAQVVIDQFIASGEVKWGRANGLALMLPHGYEGQGPEHSSARLERFMQLAADNNMQVVQPTSASQIFHLLRRQMVRMFRKPLVIMTPKSLLRNKDAASPLTEFTKGEFRTVIGPNNPEIDPAKVKRVIACSGKVAYDLMKRRDEKKAFDVVILRVEQLYPFPHKAFAAELKKFPNANEIVWCQDEPQNQGAWFFVQHYIHENMGEGQKLGYAGRPASASPAVGYAHLHQEQQKALLDQAFGKLKGFVLNK
;
A
#
# COMPACT_ATOMS: atom_id res chain seq x y z
N GLU A 1 -19.50 17.90 -5.44
CA GLU A 1 -18.03 17.91 -5.56
C GLU A 1 -17.54 17.18 -6.82
N GLY A 2 -18.20 16.10 -7.25
CA GLY A 2 -17.86 15.34 -8.46
C GLY A 2 -17.86 16.17 -9.75
N ASP A 3 -18.64 17.21 -9.82
CA ASP A 3 -18.75 18.09 -11.00
C ASP A 3 -17.58 19.06 -11.15
N SER A 4 -16.78 19.25 -10.11
CA SER A 4 -15.67 20.20 -10.08
C SER A 4 -14.32 19.60 -10.48
N VAL A 5 -14.22 18.27 -10.58
CA VAL A 5 -13.01 17.54 -10.94
C VAL A 5 -13.35 16.53 -12.04
N LEU A 6 -12.64 16.61 -13.15
CA LEU A 6 -12.79 15.71 -14.28
C LEU A 6 -11.56 14.81 -14.40
N PRO A 7 -11.65 13.50 -14.10
CA PRO A 7 -10.61 12.55 -14.44
C PRO A 7 -10.56 12.32 -15.95
N ILE A 8 -9.38 12.46 -16.54
CA ILE A 8 -9.12 12.15 -17.95
C ILE A 8 -7.95 11.17 -18.00
N LEU A 9 -8.19 9.99 -18.59
CA LEU A 9 -7.16 8.97 -18.78
C LEU A 9 -6.91 8.79 -20.28
N VAL A 10 -5.64 8.92 -20.68
CA VAL A 10 -5.21 8.72 -22.08
C VAL A 10 -4.50 7.39 -22.19
N HIS A 11 -4.98 6.53 -23.10
CA HIS A 11 -4.52 5.16 -23.26
C HIS A 11 -4.03 4.91 -24.69
N GLY A 12 -3.06 4.00 -24.84
CA GLY A 12 -2.84 3.28 -26.09
C GLY A 12 -3.84 2.13 -26.21
N ASP A 13 -4.25 1.78 -27.43
CA ASP A 13 -5.25 0.73 -27.70
C ASP A 13 -4.87 -0.65 -27.14
N ALA A 14 -3.62 -1.05 -27.30
CA ALA A 14 -3.14 -2.35 -26.79
C ALA A 14 -3.09 -2.38 -25.25
N ALA A 15 -2.67 -1.31 -24.62
CA ALA A 15 -2.62 -1.22 -23.15
C ALA A 15 -4.04 -1.19 -22.57
N PHE A 16 -4.98 -0.49 -23.20
CA PHE A 16 -6.36 -0.42 -22.76
C PHE A 16 -7.04 -1.80 -22.77
N ALA A 17 -6.80 -2.58 -23.83
CA ALA A 17 -7.37 -3.93 -23.97
C ALA A 17 -6.64 -5.00 -23.16
N GLY A 18 -5.32 -4.87 -22.95
CA GLY A 18 -4.47 -5.96 -22.48
C GLY A 18 -3.93 -5.84 -21.05
N GLN A 19 -3.99 -4.68 -20.43
CA GLN A 19 -3.50 -4.48 -19.05
C GLN A 19 -4.63 -4.74 -18.04
N GLY A 20 -4.44 -5.72 -17.15
CA GLY A 20 -5.44 -6.14 -16.17
C GLY A 20 -5.92 -5.02 -15.25
N VAL A 21 -5.06 -4.06 -14.91
CA VAL A 21 -5.39 -2.90 -14.08
C VAL A 21 -6.55 -2.06 -14.67
N VAL A 22 -6.72 -2.03 -15.99
CA VAL A 22 -7.85 -1.33 -16.63
C VAL A 22 -9.16 -1.98 -16.23
N MET A 23 -9.26 -3.31 -16.33
CA MET A 23 -10.47 -4.07 -15.95
C MET A 23 -10.78 -3.94 -14.47
N GLU A 24 -9.77 -4.04 -13.62
CA GLU A 24 -9.92 -3.88 -12.17
C GLU A 24 -10.38 -2.46 -11.82
N THR A 25 -9.81 -1.42 -12.46
CA THR A 25 -10.21 -0.02 -12.28
C THR A 25 -11.66 0.22 -12.71
N LEU A 26 -12.08 -0.35 -13.85
CA LEU A 26 -13.47 -0.28 -14.29
C LEU A 26 -14.41 -0.96 -13.28
N ALA A 27 -14.02 -2.13 -12.75
CA ALA A 27 -14.81 -2.86 -11.77
C ALA A 27 -15.04 -2.06 -10.46
N LEU A 28 -14.07 -1.25 -10.03
CA LEU A 28 -14.22 -0.45 -8.79
C LEU A 28 -14.93 0.90 -8.99
N ALA A 29 -14.96 1.44 -10.21
CA ALA A 29 -15.28 2.86 -10.50
C ALA A 29 -16.66 3.34 -10.00
N GLN A 30 -17.65 2.45 -9.88
CA GLN A 30 -19.00 2.76 -9.39
C GLN A 30 -19.30 2.13 -8.03
N THR A 31 -18.32 1.47 -7.40
CA THR A 31 -18.53 0.89 -6.06
C THR A 31 -18.49 1.96 -4.99
N ARG A 32 -19.24 1.75 -3.92
CA ARG A 32 -19.45 2.75 -2.84
C ARG A 32 -18.13 3.26 -2.23
N GLY A 33 -17.14 2.39 -2.07
CA GLY A 33 -15.87 2.73 -1.43
C GLY A 33 -14.87 3.45 -2.34
N TYR A 34 -15.06 3.33 -3.67
CA TYR A 34 -14.09 3.77 -4.68
C TYR A 34 -14.74 4.61 -5.78
N TYR A 35 -15.91 5.16 -5.52
CA TYR A 35 -16.68 5.93 -6.50
C TYR A 35 -15.84 7.07 -7.11
N THR A 36 -15.61 6.99 -8.43
CA THR A 36 -14.78 7.95 -9.16
C THR A 36 -15.56 9.15 -9.71
N GLY A 37 -16.88 9.06 -9.75
CA GLY A 37 -17.74 10.10 -10.31
C GLY A 37 -17.70 10.17 -11.84
N GLY A 38 -17.22 9.12 -12.51
CA GLY A 38 -17.09 9.02 -13.95
C GLY A 38 -15.77 9.57 -14.50
N THR A 39 -15.16 8.83 -15.40
CA THR A 39 -13.89 9.14 -16.06
C THR A 39 -14.11 9.27 -17.57
N VAL A 40 -13.47 10.25 -18.21
CA VAL A 40 -13.36 10.30 -19.67
C VAL A 40 -12.09 9.56 -20.07
N HIS A 41 -12.26 8.43 -20.74
CA HIS A 41 -11.16 7.64 -21.29
C HIS A 41 -10.94 8.03 -22.75
N ILE A 42 -9.73 8.44 -23.09
CA ILE A 42 -9.31 8.75 -24.45
C ILE A 42 -8.37 7.66 -24.92
N VAL A 43 -8.77 6.87 -25.90
CA VAL A 43 -7.92 5.84 -26.49
C VAL A 43 -7.30 6.38 -27.78
N ILE A 44 -5.99 6.52 -27.80
CA ILE A 44 -5.22 6.83 -29.01
C ILE A 44 -4.99 5.51 -29.74
N ASN A 45 -5.97 5.16 -30.57
CA ASN A 45 -6.00 3.88 -31.29
C ASN A 45 -5.20 4.00 -32.59
N ASN A 46 -3.91 3.77 -32.49
CA ASN A 46 -3.02 3.83 -33.66
C ASN A 46 -3.00 2.52 -34.48
N GLN A 47 -3.86 1.57 -34.15
CA GLN A 47 -4.10 0.31 -34.87
C GLN A 47 -2.89 -0.65 -34.87
N ILE A 48 -1.90 -0.41 -34.03
CA ILE A 48 -0.74 -1.26 -33.86
C ILE A 48 -0.41 -1.41 -32.39
N GLY A 49 -0.55 -2.62 -31.85
CA GLY A 49 -0.29 -2.91 -30.46
C GLY A 49 1.22 -3.00 -30.16
N PHE A 50 1.83 -1.90 -29.68
CA PHE A 50 3.27 -1.84 -29.41
C PHE A 50 4.07 -2.15 -30.70
N THR A 51 4.53 -3.41 -30.87
CA THR A 51 5.25 -3.90 -32.06
C THR A 51 4.64 -5.17 -32.63
N THR A 52 3.43 -5.55 -32.22
CA THR A 52 2.74 -6.75 -32.70
C THR A 52 2.53 -6.69 -34.21
N SER A 53 3.14 -7.59 -34.95
CA SER A 53 3.17 -7.57 -36.43
C SER A 53 1.89 -8.10 -37.05
N ASP A 54 1.23 -9.05 -36.43
CA ASP A 54 -0.02 -9.64 -36.93
C ASP A 54 -1.21 -9.20 -36.09
N PRO A 55 -2.24 -8.57 -36.68
CA PRO A 55 -3.43 -8.14 -35.92
C PRO A 55 -4.16 -9.28 -35.19
N ARG A 56 -4.02 -10.52 -35.64
CA ARG A 56 -4.62 -11.70 -34.99
C ARG A 56 -3.99 -12.05 -33.67
N ASP A 57 -2.76 -11.55 -33.42
CA ASP A 57 -2.02 -11.74 -32.16
C ASP A 57 -2.26 -10.59 -31.16
N SER A 58 -3.00 -9.54 -31.56
CA SER A 58 -3.15 -8.35 -30.72
C SER A 58 -4.26 -8.47 -29.67
N ARG A 59 -5.39 -9.09 -30.01
CA ARG A 59 -6.55 -9.29 -29.12
C ARG A 59 -7.58 -10.23 -29.74
N SER A 60 -8.46 -10.78 -28.87
CA SER A 60 -9.54 -11.68 -29.26
C SER A 60 -10.79 -10.96 -29.80
N THR A 61 -10.92 -9.64 -29.58
CA THR A 61 -12.09 -8.84 -29.94
C THR A 61 -11.80 -7.90 -31.11
N LEU A 62 -12.86 -7.42 -31.78
CA LEU A 62 -12.72 -6.47 -32.87
C LEU A 62 -12.22 -5.11 -32.37
N TYR A 63 -12.77 -4.63 -31.26
CA TYR A 63 -12.41 -3.32 -30.69
C TYR A 63 -11.59 -3.49 -29.41
N CYS A 64 -10.56 -2.66 -29.24
CA CYS A 64 -9.83 -2.57 -27.97
C CYS A 64 -10.72 -2.11 -26.81
N THR A 65 -11.80 -1.43 -27.11
CA THR A 65 -12.78 -0.89 -26.17
C THR A 65 -13.85 -1.89 -25.74
N ASP A 66 -13.84 -3.12 -26.23
CA ASP A 66 -14.81 -4.14 -25.82
C ASP A 66 -14.75 -4.46 -24.31
N VAL A 67 -13.62 -4.17 -23.66
CA VAL A 67 -13.44 -4.32 -22.19
C VAL A 67 -14.42 -3.48 -21.38
N VAL A 68 -14.83 -2.31 -21.88
CA VAL A 68 -15.75 -1.42 -21.12
C VAL A 68 -17.22 -1.86 -21.13
N LYS A 69 -17.54 -2.91 -21.90
CA LYS A 69 -18.87 -3.52 -21.85
C LYS A 69 -19.21 -4.08 -20.45
N MET A 70 -18.19 -4.42 -19.67
CA MET A 70 -18.41 -4.89 -18.28
C MET A 70 -19.09 -3.86 -17.38
N ILE A 71 -18.98 -2.57 -17.70
CA ILE A 71 -19.61 -1.46 -16.94
C ILE A 71 -20.65 -0.70 -17.78
N GLU A 72 -21.00 -1.20 -18.96
CA GLU A 72 -21.98 -0.62 -19.87
C GLU A 72 -21.66 0.84 -20.27
N ALA A 73 -20.37 1.20 -20.31
CA ALA A 73 -19.95 2.54 -20.70
C ALA A 73 -20.12 2.77 -22.20
N PRO A 74 -20.62 3.94 -22.63
CA PRO A 74 -20.71 4.28 -24.04
C PRO A 74 -19.30 4.47 -24.64
N VAL A 75 -19.17 4.08 -25.91
CA VAL A 75 -17.93 4.23 -26.70
C VAL A 75 -18.24 5.06 -27.94
N LEU A 76 -17.47 6.13 -28.12
CA LEU A 76 -17.53 6.99 -29.29
C LEU A 76 -16.33 6.70 -30.18
N HIS A 77 -16.53 6.00 -31.31
CA HIS A 77 -15.48 5.75 -32.30
C HIS A 77 -15.41 6.95 -33.26
N VAL A 78 -14.24 7.55 -33.39
CA VAL A 78 -14.04 8.72 -34.24
C VAL A 78 -12.76 8.61 -35.06
N ASN A 79 -12.83 9.09 -36.31
CA ASN A 79 -11.66 9.19 -37.17
C ASN A 79 -10.79 10.38 -36.77
N GLY A 80 -9.54 10.11 -36.39
CA GLY A 80 -8.56 11.13 -35.99
C GLY A 80 -8.19 12.10 -37.13
N ASP A 81 -8.52 11.81 -38.38
CA ASP A 81 -8.34 12.73 -39.51
C ASP A 81 -9.47 13.74 -39.66
N ASP A 82 -10.52 13.66 -38.86
CA ASP A 82 -11.58 14.66 -38.79
C ASP A 82 -11.58 15.39 -37.43
N PRO A 83 -10.83 16.50 -37.30
CA PRO A 83 -10.73 17.23 -36.02
C PRO A 83 -12.07 17.75 -35.49
N GLU A 84 -13.01 18.12 -36.40
CA GLU A 84 -14.34 18.59 -35.98
C GLU A 84 -15.15 17.47 -35.31
N ALA A 85 -15.11 16.28 -35.91
CA ALA A 85 -15.75 15.11 -35.32
C ALA A 85 -15.12 14.72 -33.98
N VAL A 86 -13.78 14.82 -33.83
CA VAL A 86 -13.09 14.57 -32.58
C VAL A 86 -13.54 15.54 -31.49
N VAL A 87 -13.65 16.85 -31.83
CA VAL A 87 -14.17 17.88 -30.89
C VAL A 87 -15.60 17.56 -30.49
N LEU A 88 -16.48 17.24 -31.45
CA LEU A 88 -17.88 16.87 -31.16
C LEU A 88 -17.97 15.67 -30.23
N CYS A 89 -17.23 14.58 -30.49
CA CYS A 89 -17.21 13.39 -29.62
C CYS A 89 -16.68 13.72 -28.23
N THR A 90 -15.68 14.58 -28.12
CA THR A 90 -15.13 14.98 -26.84
C THR A 90 -16.12 15.82 -26.02
N GLN A 91 -16.85 16.74 -26.68
CA GLN A 91 -17.92 17.50 -26.02
C GLN A 91 -19.04 16.58 -25.53
N LEU A 92 -19.49 15.67 -26.39
CA LEU A 92 -20.53 14.69 -26.01
C LEU A 92 -20.09 13.79 -24.86
N ALA A 93 -18.83 13.36 -24.84
CA ALA A 93 -18.27 12.58 -23.75
C ALA A 93 -18.24 13.37 -22.43
N LEU A 94 -17.86 14.65 -22.50
CA LEU A 94 -17.89 15.52 -21.32
C LEU A 94 -19.32 15.71 -20.81
N ASP A 95 -20.27 16.03 -21.70
CA ASP A 95 -21.67 16.22 -21.33
C ASP A 95 -22.26 14.96 -20.70
N TYR A 96 -21.99 13.79 -21.29
CA TYR A 96 -22.43 12.50 -20.74
C TYR A 96 -21.87 12.27 -19.33
N ARG A 97 -20.56 12.47 -19.15
CA ARG A 97 -19.91 12.31 -17.84
C ARG A 97 -20.50 13.26 -16.80
N GLN A 98 -20.72 14.51 -17.16
CA GLN A 98 -21.27 15.53 -16.25
C GLN A 98 -22.74 15.24 -15.87
N GLU A 99 -23.54 14.78 -16.81
CA GLU A 99 -24.96 14.47 -16.57
C GLU A 99 -25.15 13.20 -15.75
N PHE A 100 -24.39 12.14 -16.08
CA PHE A 100 -24.62 10.81 -15.51
C PHE A 100 -23.60 10.38 -14.46
N ASN A 101 -22.50 11.09 -14.28
CA ASN A 101 -21.40 10.70 -13.39
C ASN A 101 -20.89 9.28 -13.65
N LYS A 102 -20.80 8.89 -14.92
CA LYS A 102 -20.37 7.58 -15.41
C LYS A 102 -19.21 7.70 -16.38
N ASP A 103 -18.49 6.61 -16.54
CA ASP A 103 -17.37 6.51 -17.48
C ASP A 103 -17.87 6.56 -18.93
N VAL A 104 -17.05 7.14 -19.78
CA VAL A 104 -17.27 7.23 -21.23
C VAL A 104 -15.93 7.12 -21.97
N VAL A 105 -15.92 6.49 -23.12
CA VAL A 105 -14.70 6.26 -23.90
C VAL A 105 -14.79 6.97 -25.25
N VAL A 106 -13.74 7.70 -25.60
CA VAL A 106 -13.51 8.25 -26.94
C VAL A 106 -12.38 7.47 -27.58
N ASP A 107 -12.70 6.63 -28.55
CA ASP A 107 -11.75 5.81 -29.32
C ASP A 107 -11.36 6.59 -30.59
N ILE A 108 -10.19 7.23 -30.56
CA ILE A 108 -9.67 8.03 -31.67
C ILE A 108 -8.84 7.12 -32.58
N VAL A 109 -9.44 6.69 -33.67
CA VAL A 109 -8.78 5.83 -34.66
C VAL A 109 -7.81 6.67 -35.50
N CYS A 110 -6.53 6.37 -35.38
CA CYS A 110 -5.44 7.10 -36.02
C CYS A 110 -4.34 6.14 -36.48
N PHE A 111 -3.15 6.65 -36.77
CA PHE A 111 -1.99 5.83 -37.09
C PHE A 111 -0.72 6.38 -36.45
N ARG A 112 0.26 5.54 -36.22
CA ARG A 112 1.60 5.91 -35.75
C ARG A 112 2.50 6.16 -36.96
N LYS A 113 2.96 7.39 -37.14
CA LYS A 113 3.77 7.79 -38.31
C LYS A 113 5.20 7.25 -38.28
N LEU A 114 5.81 7.23 -37.10
CA LEU A 114 7.18 6.77 -36.86
C LEU A 114 7.17 5.41 -36.16
N GLY A 115 8.34 4.85 -35.85
CA GLY A 115 8.46 3.63 -35.07
C GLY A 115 8.02 3.81 -33.60
N HIS A 116 8.04 2.70 -32.86
CA HIS A 116 7.76 2.71 -31.43
C HIS A 116 8.79 3.54 -30.65
N ASN A 117 10.04 3.47 -31.08
CA ASN A 117 11.15 4.30 -30.59
C ASN A 117 12.07 4.70 -31.75
N GLU A 118 13.16 5.40 -31.45
CA GLU A 118 14.09 5.97 -32.44
C GLU A 118 14.82 4.92 -33.28
N GLN A 119 14.94 3.70 -32.78
CA GLN A 119 15.62 2.59 -33.46
C GLN A 119 14.67 1.68 -34.21
N ASP A 120 13.34 1.80 -33.98
CA ASP A 120 12.36 0.96 -34.65
C ASP A 120 12.08 1.42 -36.07
N THR A 121 12.25 0.49 -37.04
CA THR A 121 11.86 0.65 -38.43
C THR A 121 10.60 -0.18 -38.70
N PRO A 122 9.40 0.36 -38.48
CA PRO A 122 8.18 -0.45 -38.44
C PRO A 122 7.80 -1.06 -39.79
N ALA A 123 8.32 -0.54 -40.91
CA ALA A 123 8.10 -1.13 -42.23
C ALA A 123 8.70 -2.54 -42.35
N LEU A 124 9.64 -2.92 -41.48
CA LEU A 124 10.20 -4.29 -41.46
C LEU A 124 9.16 -5.35 -41.10
N THR A 125 8.20 -4.99 -40.24
CA THR A 125 7.17 -5.92 -39.73
C THR A 125 5.77 -5.61 -40.23
N GLN A 126 5.47 -4.34 -40.55
CA GLN A 126 4.18 -3.88 -41.10
C GLN A 126 4.33 -3.17 -42.45
N PRO A 127 4.83 -3.85 -43.50
CA PRO A 127 5.12 -3.21 -44.79
C PRO A 127 3.87 -2.65 -45.49
N LEU A 128 2.74 -3.34 -45.40
CA LEU A 128 1.49 -2.87 -46.04
C LEU A 128 0.94 -1.62 -45.36
N MET A 129 0.93 -1.60 -44.04
CA MET A 129 0.47 -0.45 -43.24
C MET A 129 1.34 0.77 -43.53
N TYR A 130 2.67 0.63 -43.43
CA TYR A 130 3.60 1.75 -43.59
C TYR A 130 3.73 2.23 -45.04
N LYS A 131 3.42 1.39 -46.03
CA LYS A 131 3.25 1.83 -47.42
C LYS A 131 2.07 2.79 -47.55
N LYS A 132 0.94 2.53 -46.88
CA LYS A 132 -0.23 3.43 -46.85
C LYS A 132 0.06 4.69 -46.02
N ILE A 133 0.67 4.57 -44.86
CA ILE A 133 1.06 5.68 -43.99
C ILE A 133 2.00 6.64 -44.72
N GLY A 134 2.98 6.13 -45.47
CA GLY A 134 3.91 6.92 -46.25
C GLY A 134 3.25 7.76 -47.35
N GLN A 135 2.09 7.38 -47.84
CA GLN A 135 1.29 8.07 -48.84
C GLN A 135 0.25 9.02 -48.21
N HIS A 136 0.03 8.94 -46.92
CA HIS A 136 -0.97 9.76 -46.22
C HIS A 136 -0.48 11.19 -46.04
N PRO A 137 -1.27 12.21 -46.47
CA PRO A 137 -0.82 13.62 -46.45
C PRO A 137 -0.72 14.21 -45.03
N GLY A 138 -1.29 13.53 -44.02
CA GLY A 138 -1.40 13.97 -42.62
C GLY A 138 -2.66 14.82 -42.38
N THR A 139 -3.18 14.70 -41.16
CA THR A 139 -4.44 15.33 -40.69
C THR A 139 -4.48 16.85 -40.97
N ARG A 140 -3.37 17.55 -40.68
CA ARG A 140 -3.29 19.01 -40.94
C ARG A 140 -3.59 19.36 -42.38
N ARG A 141 -3.05 18.60 -43.36
CA ARG A 141 -3.26 18.89 -44.77
C ARG A 141 -4.67 18.56 -45.19
N LEU A 142 -5.17 17.37 -44.81
CA LEU A 142 -6.55 16.96 -45.10
C LEU A 142 -7.56 18.01 -44.61
N TYR A 143 -7.40 18.45 -43.37
CA TYR A 143 -8.28 19.45 -42.78
C TYR A 143 -8.13 20.84 -43.42
N GLY A 144 -6.89 21.28 -43.69
CA GLY A 144 -6.62 22.51 -44.39
C GLY A 144 -7.25 22.53 -45.77
N ASP A 145 -7.09 21.46 -46.56
CA ASP A 145 -7.69 21.32 -47.89
C ASP A 145 -9.24 21.33 -47.81
N LYS A 146 -9.83 20.67 -46.78
CA LYS A 146 -11.29 20.73 -46.51
C LYS A 146 -11.77 22.17 -46.27
N LEU A 147 -11.07 22.96 -45.44
CA LEU A 147 -11.44 24.33 -45.11
C LEU A 147 -11.29 25.26 -46.32
N VAL A 148 -10.28 25.05 -47.16
CA VAL A 148 -10.13 25.80 -48.43
C VAL A 148 -11.26 25.45 -49.39
N ALA A 149 -11.61 24.17 -49.55
CA ALA A 149 -12.72 23.73 -50.39
C ALA A 149 -14.08 24.31 -49.95
N GLN A 150 -14.26 24.51 -48.64
CA GLN A 150 -15.44 25.14 -48.05
C GLN A 150 -15.43 26.69 -48.13
N GLY A 151 -14.35 27.28 -48.64
CA GLY A 151 -14.21 28.74 -48.72
C GLY A 151 -13.95 29.42 -47.38
N LEU A 152 -13.61 28.70 -46.33
CA LEU A 152 -13.30 29.21 -44.98
C LEU A 152 -11.86 29.72 -44.88
N LEU A 153 -10.97 29.22 -45.72
CA LEU A 153 -9.58 29.64 -45.84
C LEU A 153 -9.25 29.97 -47.31
N PRO A 154 -8.35 30.94 -47.59
CA PRO A 154 -7.78 31.12 -48.92
C PRO A 154 -6.88 29.93 -49.29
N ALA A 155 -6.62 29.76 -50.59
CA ALA A 155 -5.85 28.59 -51.09
C ALA A 155 -4.44 28.48 -50.48
N ASP A 156 -3.80 29.58 -50.14
CA ASP A 156 -2.49 29.64 -49.46
C ASP A 156 -2.58 29.72 -47.92
N GLY A 157 -3.80 29.80 -47.38
CA GLY A 157 -4.07 30.00 -45.95
C GLY A 157 -3.34 29.03 -45.00
N PRO A 158 -3.43 27.73 -45.21
CA PRO A 158 -2.75 26.76 -44.35
C PRO A 158 -1.22 26.95 -44.31
N ASP A 159 -0.59 27.24 -45.42
CA ASP A 159 0.86 27.46 -45.51
C ASP A 159 1.26 28.85 -44.95
N ALA A 160 0.42 29.85 -45.11
CA ALA A 160 0.61 31.18 -44.51
C ALA A 160 0.59 31.09 -42.97
N MET A 161 -0.34 30.33 -42.39
CA MET A 161 -0.41 30.09 -40.96
C MET A 161 0.86 29.40 -40.43
N VAL A 162 1.39 28.39 -41.12
CA VAL A 162 2.66 27.74 -40.75
C VAL A 162 3.83 28.71 -40.77
N LYS A 163 3.92 29.55 -41.83
CA LYS A 163 4.98 30.57 -41.94
C LYS A 163 4.90 31.59 -40.81
N ALA A 164 3.69 32.07 -40.51
CA ALA A 164 3.47 33.04 -39.43
C ALA A 164 3.86 32.45 -38.05
N PHE A 165 3.48 31.20 -37.77
CA PHE A 165 3.83 30.52 -36.52
C PHE A 165 5.35 30.36 -36.39
N ARG A 166 6.04 29.89 -37.43
CA ARG A 166 7.51 29.77 -37.43
C ARG A 166 8.19 31.11 -37.21
N ALA A 167 7.75 32.16 -37.92
CA ALA A 167 8.32 33.51 -37.76
C ALA A 167 8.14 34.04 -36.32
N ALA A 168 7.02 33.72 -35.67
CA ALA A 168 6.80 34.08 -34.28
C ALA A 168 7.76 33.33 -33.33
N MET A 169 7.99 32.04 -33.58
CA MET A 169 8.97 31.25 -32.80
C MET A 169 10.40 31.78 -33.02
N ASP A 170 10.80 32.05 -34.27
CA ASP A 170 12.12 32.57 -34.61
C ASP A 170 12.37 33.96 -33.97
N ALA A 171 11.31 34.74 -33.78
CA ALA A 171 11.34 36.03 -33.09
C ALA A 171 11.30 35.91 -31.55
N GLY A 172 11.36 34.69 -30.99
CA GLY A 172 11.30 34.45 -29.55
C GLY A 172 9.96 34.79 -28.89
N LYS A 173 8.88 34.91 -29.70
CA LYS A 173 7.54 35.18 -29.17
C LYS A 173 6.89 33.91 -28.63
N HIS A 174 6.12 34.05 -27.57
CA HIS A 174 5.20 32.99 -27.14
C HIS A 174 4.16 32.76 -28.24
N THR A 175 4.03 31.53 -28.70
CA THR A 175 3.08 31.15 -29.76
C THR A 175 1.78 30.58 -29.19
N VAL A 176 1.76 30.31 -27.91
CA VAL A 176 0.59 29.86 -27.15
C VAL A 176 0.53 30.67 -25.86
N ASP A 177 -0.61 31.28 -25.59
CA ASP A 177 -0.84 31.92 -24.31
C ASP A 177 -0.87 30.85 -23.20
N PRO A 178 -0.18 31.05 -22.08
CA PRO A 178 -0.24 30.11 -20.99
C PRO A 178 -1.68 30.06 -20.47
N VAL A 179 -2.28 28.86 -20.49
CA VAL A 179 -3.68 28.66 -20.10
C VAL A 179 -3.92 29.06 -18.66
N LEU A 180 -2.91 28.85 -17.79
CA LEU A 180 -2.98 29.18 -16.38
C LEU A 180 -1.62 29.69 -15.87
N THR A 181 -1.56 30.95 -15.51
CA THR A 181 -0.47 31.54 -14.73
C THR A 181 -0.94 31.71 -13.28
N ASN A 182 -0.17 31.24 -12.31
CA ASN A 182 -0.45 31.38 -10.87
C ASN A 182 -1.76 30.70 -10.39
N TYR A 183 -2.22 29.65 -11.06
CA TYR A 183 -3.37 28.89 -10.59
C TYR A 183 -3.03 28.15 -9.30
N LYS A 184 -3.79 28.45 -8.25
CA LYS A 184 -3.80 27.67 -7.02
C LYS A 184 -5.10 26.89 -6.96
N SER A 185 -5.02 25.57 -7.07
CA SER A 185 -6.20 24.72 -6.88
C SER A 185 -6.73 24.89 -5.46
N LYS A 186 -8.04 25.07 -5.31
CA LYS A 186 -8.70 25.07 -3.99
C LYS A 186 -8.60 23.73 -3.26
N TYR A 187 -8.25 22.69 -4.00
CA TYR A 187 -8.04 21.33 -3.49
C TYR A 187 -6.57 20.97 -3.27
N ALA A 188 -5.65 21.93 -3.53
CA ALA A 188 -4.24 21.69 -3.28
C ALA A 188 -3.98 21.55 -1.79
N VAL A 189 -3.30 20.47 -1.40
CA VAL A 189 -2.86 20.21 -0.03
C VAL A 189 -1.39 20.58 0.10
N ASP A 190 -1.05 21.22 1.21
CA ASP A 190 0.31 21.64 1.50
C ASP A 190 1.13 20.48 2.08
N TRP A 191 2.09 19.99 1.31
CA TRP A 191 3.04 18.96 1.70
C TRP A 191 4.31 19.53 2.38
N SER A 192 4.52 20.86 2.35
CA SER A 192 5.74 21.48 2.87
C SER A 192 6.07 21.15 4.34
N PRO A 193 5.08 20.98 5.26
CA PRO A 193 5.37 20.60 6.63
C PRO A 193 6.04 19.23 6.80
N PHE A 194 5.90 18.34 5.81
CA PHE A 194 6.38 16.97 5.85
C PHE A 194 7.73 16.77 5.13
N LEU A 195 8.20 17.80 4.41
CA LEU A 195 9.45 17.73 3.67
C LEU A 195 10.66 17.90 4.59
N GLY A 196 11.77 17.23 4.28
CA GLY A 196 13.02 17.34 5.02
C GLY A 196 13.00 16.73 6.43
N LYS A 197 11.94 16.02 6.80
CA LYS A 197 11.81 15.35 8.10
C LYS A 197 12.57 14.03 8.13
N LYS A 198 12.96 13.61 9.35
CA LYS A 198 13.73 12.39 9.57
C LYS A 198 12.86 11.30 10.21
N TRP A 199 13.13 10.06 9.89
CA TRP A 199 12.46 8.93 10.52
C TRP A 199 12.75 8.82 12.03
N THR A 200 13.83 9.45 12.50
CA THR A 200 14.24 9.52 13.91
C THR A 200 13.62 10.68 14.68
N ASP A 201 12.83 11.53 14.02
CA ASP A 201 12.17 12.63 14.70
C ASP A 201 11.19 12.08 15.74
N ALA A 202 11.18 12.69 16.92
CA ALA A 202 10.32 12.28 18.03
C ALA A 202 8.84 12.50 17.72
N ALA A 203 7.99 11.64 18.27
CA ALA A 203 6.54 11.79 18.25
C ALA A 203 5.97 11.35 19.60
N ASP A 204 5.18 12.19 20.23
CA ASP A 204 4.43 11.81 21.42
C ASP A 204 3.18 11.03 20.99
N THR A 205 3.25 9.72 21.15
CA THR A 205 2.17 8.80 20.78
C THR A 205 1.40 8.28 21.99
N ALA A 206 1.81 8.64 23.21
CA ALA A 206 1.10 8.28 24.42
C ALA A 206 -0.21 9.07 24.56
N LEU A 207 -1.12 8.55 25.36
CA LEU A 207 -2.38 9.21 25.69
C LEU A 207 -2.59 9.25 27.20
N PRO A 208 -3.20 10.29 27.75
CA PRO A 208 -3.64 10.31 29.14
C PRO A 208 -4.61 9.14 29.43
N LEU A 209 -4.49 8.52 30.59
CA LEU A 209 -5.35 7.39 30.97
C LEU A 209 -6.85 7.72 30.91
N ALA A 210 -7.21 8.95 31.28
CA ALA A 210 -8.60 9.42 31.21
C ALA A 210 -9.12 9.42 29.77
N GLU A 211 -8.27 9.81 28.82
CA GLU A 211 -8.62 9.81 27.39
C GLU A 211 -8.77 8.39 26.84
N ILE A 212 -7.87 7.46 27.20
CA ILE A 212 -7.98 6.06 26.81
C ILE A 212 -9.30 5.47 27.31
N LYS A 213 -9.66 5.71 28.58
CA LYS A 213 -10.92 5.23 29.16
C LYS A 213 -12.14 5.82 28.45
N ARG A 214 -12.11 7.12 28.17
CA ARG A 214 -13.18 7.81 27.43
C ARG A 214 -13.36 7.21 26.01
N LEU A 215 -12.28 7.04 25.28
CA LEU A 215 -12.32 6.43 23.93
C LEU A 215 -12.79 4.99 23.99
N ALA A 216 -12.30 4.20 24.94
CA ALA A 216 -12.73 2.80 25.13
C ALA A 216 -14.25 2.70 25.41
N GLU A 217 -14.79 3.57 26.27
CA GLU A 217 -16.22 3.64 26.53
C GLU A 217 -17.02 3.95 25.26
N ARG A 218 -16.57 4.97 24.48
CA ARG A 218 -17.25 5.35 23.24
C ARG A 218 -17.29 4.23 22.20
N ILE A 219 -16.19 3.53 21.98
CA ILE A 219 -16.13 2.44 20.97
C ILE A 219 -16.80 1.14 21.42
N THR A 220 -17.15 1.01 22.69
CA THR A 220 -17.83 -0.16 23.24
C THR A 220 -19.30 0.09 23.62
N THR A 221 -19.78 1.32 23.45
CA THR A 221 -21.19 1.67 23.67
C THR A 221 -21.97 1.49 22.38
N LEU A 222 -22.99 0.64 22.40
CA LEU A 222 -23.88 0.40 21.27
C LEU A 222 -25.12 1.28 21.33
N PRO A 223 -25.76 1.57 20.18
CA PRO A 223 -27.06 2.23 20.15
C PRO A 223 -28.13 1.43 20.91
N ALA A 224 -29.14 2.14 21.46
CA ALA A 224 -30.27 1.50 22.07
C ALA A 224 -30.98 0.59 21.05
N ASN A 225 -31.35 -0.62 21.45
CA ASN A 225 -31.99 -1.64 20.63
C ASN A 225 -31.12 -2.30 19.54
N PHE A 226 -29.81 -1.98 19.45
CA PHE A 226 -28.91 -2.68 18.56
C PHE A 226 -28.55 -4.05 19.14
N LYS A 227 -28.80 -5.12 18.38
CA LYS A 227 -28.50 -6.49 18.80
C LYS A 227 -27.32 -7.04 17.98
N ALA A 228 -26.16 -7.10 18.59
CA ALA A 228 -25.00 -7.74 17.97
C ALA A 228 -25.08 -9.28 18.05
N HIS A 229 -24.31 -9.96 17.20
CA HIS A 229 -24.14 -11.41 17.32
C HIS A 229 -23.46 -11.75 18.66
N PRO A 230 -23.84 -12.83 19.36
CA PRO A 230 -23.29 -13.16 20.70
C PRO A 230 -21.76 -13.20 20.79
N LEU A 231 -21.08 -13.65 19.74
CA LEU A 231 -19.60 -13.63 19.70
C LEU A 231 -19.06 -12.19 19.64
N VAL A 232 -19.75 -11.28 18.96
CA VAL A 232 -19.38 -9.87 18.86
C VAL A 232 -19.70 -9.15 20.18
N GLU A 233 -20.83 -9.46 20.82
CA GLU A 233 -21.16 -8.94 22.17
C GLU A 233 -20.05 -9.27 23.17
N LYS A 234 -19.52 -10.50 23.12
CA LYS A 234 -18.39 -10.90 23.95
C LYS A 234 -17.14 -10.06 23.66
N VAL A 235 -16.80 -9.84 22.40
CA VAL A 235 -15.64 -9.00 22.02
C VAL A 235 -15.81 -7.57 22.54
N ILE A 236 -17.00 -7.00 22.44
CA ILE A 236 -17.31 -5.64 22.95
C ILE A 236 -17.18 -5.60 24.48
N ALA A 237 -17.71 -6.61 25.18
CA ALA A 237 -17.60 -6.70 26.64
C ALA A 237 -16.12 -6.84 27.10
N ASP A 238 -15.35 -7.69 26.43
CA ASP A 238 -13.91 -7.84 26.70
C ASP A 238 -13.15 -6.50 26.46
N ARG A 239 -13.45 -5.79 25.38
CA ARG A 239 -12.88 -4.45 25.12
C ARG A 239 -13.26 -3.40 26.15
N ALA A 240 -14.50 -3.42 26.63
CA ALA A 240 -14.90 -2.56 27.73
C ALA A 240 -14.10 -2.85 29.02
N ALA A 241 -13.88 -4.13 29.33
CA ALA A 241 -13.02 -4.55 30.45
C ALA A 241 -11.54 -4.13 30.25
N MET A 242 -11.01 -4.22 29.02
CA MET A 242 -9.68 -3.70 28.68
C MET A 242 -9.58 -2.19 28.91
N GLY A 243 -10.60 -1.43 28.49
CA GLY A 243 -10.67 0.02 28.71
C GLY A 243 -10.71 0.42 30.19
N ARG A 244 -11.30 -0.40 31.06
CA ARG A 244 -11.28 -0.20 32.52
C ARG A 244 -9.97 -0.65 33.18
N GLY A 245 -9.12 -1.43 32.47
CA GLY A 245 -7.87 -2.00 32.99
C GLY A 245 -8.04 -3.31 33.74
N GLU A 246 -9.17 -4.00 33.60
CA GLU A 246 -9.47 -5.31 34.17
C GLU A 246 -8.83 -6.43 33.36
N LEU A 247 -8.61 -6.18 32.07
CA LEU A 247 -7.91 -7.08 31.13
C LEU A 247 -6.77 -6.30 30.45
N ASN A 248 -5.72 -7.00 30.04
CA ASN A 248 -4.72 -6.46 29.14
C ASN A 248 -5.36 -6.19 27.76
N VAL A 249 -4.93 -5.13 27.11
CA VAL A 249 -5.39 -4.73 25.79
C VAL A 249 -4.86 -5.71 24.75
N ASP A 250 -5.75 -6.31 23.98
CA ASP A 250 -5.41 -7.15 22.83
C ASP A 250 -5.10 -6.33 21.57
N TRP A 251 -4.67 -7.00 20.51
CA TRP A 251 -4.32 -6.35 19.26
C TRP A 251 -5.47 -5.55 18.65
N GLY A 252 -6.67 -6.14 18.55
CA GLY A 252 -7.84 -5.50 17.96
C GLY A 252 -8.27 -4.25 18.71
N MET A 253 -8.20 -4.28 20.05
CA MET A 253 -8.45 -3.09 20.88
C MET A 253 -7.34 -2.06 20.75
N GLY A 254 -6.07 -2.48 20.60
CA GLY A 254 -4.95 -1.59 20.34
C GLY A 254 -5.11 -0.78 19.04
N GLU A 255 -5.52 -1.44 17.95
CA GLU A 255 -5.88 -0.77 16.69
C GLU A 255 -7.04 0.22 16.89
N HIS A 256 -8.12 -0.21 17.55
CA HIS A 256 -9.28 0.66 17.76
C HIS A 256 -8.96 1.90 18.59
N LEU A 257 -8.15 1.78 19.63
CA LEU A 257 -7.70 2.93 20.42
C LEU A 257 -6.84 3.88 19.58
N ALA A 258 -5.98 3.34 18.69
CA ALA A 258 -5.20 4.17 17.78
C ALA A 258 -6.11 4.96 16.83
N PHE A 259 -7.03 4.28 16.15
CA PHE A 259 -7.98 4.91 15.22
C PHE A 259 -8.87 5.93 15.93
N ALA A 260 -9.48 5.56 17.05
CA ALA A 260 -10.32 6.45 17.85
C ALA A 260 -9.59 7.73 18.25
N SER A 261 -8.36 7.59 18.72
CA SER A 261 -7.54 8.75 19.12
C SER A 261 -7.16 9.65 17.96
N LEU A 262 -6.88 9.08 16.78
CA LEU A 262 -6.54 9.84 15.58
C LEU A 262 -7.73 10.66 15.09
N VAL A 263 -8.90 10.03 14.94
CA VAL A 263 -10.10 10.75 14.48
C VAL A 263 -10.55 11.81 15.49
N ALA A 264 -10.43 11.55 16.79
CA ALA A 264 -10.71 12.53 17.83
C ALA A 264 -9.72 13.70 17.82
N SER A 265 -8.50 13.49 17.32
CA SER A 265 -7.45 14.52 17.19
C SER A 265 -7.45 15.22 15.83
N GLY A 266 -8.45 14.98 14.97
CA GLY A 266 -8.60 15.64 13.68
C GLY A 266 -7.90 14.96 12.48
N TYR A 267 -7.31 13.78 12.67
CA TYR A 267 -6.78 12.98 11.57
C TYR A 267 -7.83 12.01 11.04
N ALA A 268 -8.17 12.12 9.76
CA ALA A 268 -9.05 11.14 9.15
C ALA A 268 -8.36 9.76 9.05
N VAL A 269 -9.16 8.70 9.07
CA VAL A 269 -8.68 7.33 8.88
C VAL A 269 -9.51 6.67 7.77
N ARG A 270 -8.83 6.15 6.76
CA ARG A 270 -9.40 5.33 5.70
C ARG A 270 -8.74 3.96 5.72
N LEU A 271 -9.52 2.93 6.00
CA LEU A 271 -9.11 1.53 5.99
C LEU A 271 -9.86 0.80 4.88
N SER A 272 -9.14 0.21 3.96
CA SER A 272 -9.73 -0.60 2.89
C SER A 272 -8.99 -1.90 2.69
N GLY A 273 -9.69 -2.88 2.15
CA GLY A 273 -9.19 -4.22 1.85
C GLY A 273 -10.28 -5.26 1.99
N GLU A 274 -10.01 -6.46 1.55
CA GLU A 274 -10.96 -7.56 1.68
C GLU A 274 -11.17 -7.93 3.15
N ASP A 275 -12.42 -8.09 3.57
CA ASP A 275 -12.79 -8.41 4.96
C ASP A 275 -12.29 -7.43 6.05
N CYS A 276 -11.79 -6.24 5.70
CA CYS A 276 -11.13 -5.37 6.69
C CYS A 276 -12.09 -4.80 7.74
N GLY A 277 -13.36 -4.69 7.46
CA GLY A 277 -14.38 -4.25 8.43
C GLY A 277 -14.53 -5.20 9.62
N ARG A 278 -14.58 -6.49 9.36
CA ARG A 278 -14.57 -7.56 10.37
C ARG A 278 -13.13 -7.89 10.82
N GLY A 279 -12.18 -7.73 9.93
CA GLY A 279 -10.85 -8.32 9.96
C GLY A 279 -10.86 -9.77 9.51
N THR A 280 -9.96 -10.16 8.60
CA THR A 280 -9.87 -11.53 8.03
C THR A 280 -9.87 -12.61 9.14
N PHE A 281 -9.22 -12.31 10.27
CA PHE A 281 -9.11 -13.23 11.40
C PHE A 281 -10.19 -12.98 12.48
N THR A 282 -11.30 -12.28 12.15
CA THR A 282 -12.36 -11.96 13.11
C THR A 282 -11.87 -11.22 14.35
N HIS A 283 -10.87 -10.36 14.21
CA HIS A 283 -10.21 -9.66 15.32
C HIS A 283 -10.64 -8.21 15.46
N ARG A 284 -11.12 -7.58 14.37
CA ARG A 284 -11.38 -6.14 14.33
C ARG A 284 -12.81 -5.78 14.68
N HIS A 285 -13.79 -6.21 13.93
CA HIS A 285 -15.20 -5.84 14.11
C HIS A 285 -15.39 -4.31 14.24
N SER A 286 -14.86 -3.54 13.29
CA SER A 286 -15.07 -2.09 13.23
C SER A 286 -16.42 -1.73 12.63
N VAL A 287 -17.04 -2.61 11.87
CA VAL A 287 -18.43 -2.54 11.42
C VAL A 287 -19.23 -3.61 12.12
N LEU A 288 -20.29 -3.21 12.81
CA LEU A 288 -21.19 -4.09 13.53
C LEU A 288 -22.51 -4.23 12.75
N HIS A 289 -23.10 -5.41 12.80
CA HIS A 289 -24.32 -5.76 12.08
C HIS A 289 -25.42 -6.14 13.06
N ASP A 290 -26.55 -5.42 12.99
CA ASP A 290 -27.73 -5.73 13.80
C ASP A 290 -28.34 -7.05 13.33
N GLN A 291 -28.51 -7.98 14.26
CA GLN A 291 -29.06 -9.30 13.98
C GLN A 291 -30.60 -9.24 13.75
N ASN A 292 -31.23 -8.11 14.05
CA ASN A 292 -32.64 -7.88 13.82
C ASN A 292 -32.94 -7.09 12.54
N ARG A 293 -31.91 -6.77 11.72
CA ARG A 293 -32.10 -6.02 10.47
C ARG A 293 -33.00 -6.81 9.49
N GLU A 294 -33.86 -6.10 8.81
CA GLU A 294 -34.78 -6.68 7.81
C GLU A 294 -34.31 -6.41 6.37
N LYS A 295 -33.45 -5.39 6.16
CA LYS A 295 -32.91 -5.04 4.86
C LYS A 295 -31.37 -5.08 4.87
N TRP A 296 -30.79 -5.38 3.71
CA TRP A 296 -29.35 -5.52 3.55
C TRP A 296 -28.59 -4.20 3.73
N ASP A 297 -29.21 -3.05 3.43
CA ASP A 297 -28.64 -1.71 3.46
C ASP A 297 -28.88 -0.96 4.79
N GLU A 298 -29.55 -1.60 5.76
CA GLU A 298 -29.83 -1.06 7.08
C GLU A 298 -29.12 -1.87 8.18
N GLY A 299 -29.10 -1.34 9.40
CA GLY A 299 -28.66 -2.07 10.58
C GLY A 299 -27.14 -2.29 10.67
N THR A 300 -26.34 -1.39 10.14
CA THR A 300 -24.90 -1.35 10.39
C THR A 300 -24.55 -0.21 11.35
N TYR A 301 -23.57 -0.45 12.22
CA TYR A 301 -23.05 0.57 13.13
C TYR A 301 -21.52 0.50 13.18
N THR A 302 -20.87 1.65 13.04
CA THR A 302 -19.41 1.78 13.09
C THR A 302 -19.03 2.64 14.30
N PRO A 303 -18.66 2.05 15.45
CA PRO A 303 -18.38 2.81 16.68
C PRO A 303 -17.35 3.91 16.50
N LEU A 304 -16.35 3.70 15.66
CA LEU A 304 -15.27 4.66 15.37
C LEU A 304 -15.73 5.93 14.66
N GLN A 305 -16.97 5.98 14.15
CA GLN A 305 -17.58 7.19 13.61
C GLN A 305 -18.24 8.07 14.69
N HIS A 306 -18.24 7.62 15.96
CA HIS A 306 -18.99 8.24 17.05
C HIS A 306 -18.18 8.43 18.34
N VAL A 307 -16.86 8.62 18.23
CA VAL A 307 -15.98 8.73 19.40
C VAL A 307 -15.89 10.15 19.99
N ALA A 308 -16.16 11.17 19.17
CA ALA A 308 -16.17 12.58 19.60
C ALA A 308 -17.05 13.43 18.67
N ASP A 309 -17.63 14.51 19.22
CA ASP A 309 -18.36 15.48 18.41
C ASP A 309 -17.38 16.25 17.52
N GLY A 310 -17.68 16.41 16.23
CA GLY A 310 -16.83 17.10 15.28
C GLY A 310 -15.52 16.39 14.95
N GLN A 311 -15.40 15.09 15.24
CA GLN A 311 -14.25 14.29 14.88
C GLN A 311 -13.97 14.25 13.38
N ALA A 312 -12.75 13.90 13.01
CA ALA A 312 -12.41 13.59 11.62
C ALA A 312 -13.08 12.27 11.15
N PRO A 313 -13.29 12.08 9.84
CA PRO A 313 -13.93 10.88 9.31
C PRO A 313 -13.17 9.59 9.63
N PHE A 314 -13.90 8.53 9.95
CA PHE A 314 -13.44 7.15 9.91
C PHE A 314 -14.19 6.42 8.80
N VAL A 315 -13.45 5.93 7.83
CA VAL A 315 -13.98 5.20 6.67
C VAL A 315 -13.38 3.80 6.66
N VAL A 316 -14.24 2.79 6.58
CA VAL A 316 -13.81 1.40 6.45
C VAL A 316 -14.58 0.76 5.31
N ILE A 317 -13.87 0.13 4.38
CA ILE A 317 -14.43 -0.42 3.14
C ILE A 317 -13.91 -1.83 2.94
N ASP A 318 -14.83 -2.80 2.92
CA ASP A 318 -14.51 -4.12 2.38
C ASP A 318 -14.42 -3.97 0.86
N SER A 319 -13.23 -4.19 0.32
CA SER A 319 -12.97 -4.01 -1.10
C SER A 319 -13.56 -5.14 -1.95
N LEU A 320 -13.72 -4.87 -3.25
CA LEU A 320 -13.90 -5.95 -4.21
C LEU A 320 -12.60 -6.78 -4.29
N LEU A 321 -12.68 -7.96 -4.91
CA LEU A 321 -11.54 -8.87 -5.12
C LEU A 321 -10.60 -8.30 -6.20
N SER A 322 -9.73 -7.42 -5.78
CA SER A 322 -8.69 -6.78 -6.60
C SER A 322 -7.61 -6.25 -5.67
N GLU A 323 -6.37 -6.56 -5.95
CA GLU A 323 -5.21 -6.01 -5.24
C GLU A 323 -4.61 -4.83 -6.00
N GLU A 324 -4.43 -4.93 -7.32
CA GLU A 324 -3.70 -3.93 -8.10
C GLU A 324 -4.45 -2.59 -8.17
N ALA A 325 -5.71 -2.60 -8.60
CA ALA A 325 -6.47 -1.35 -8.72
C ALA A 325 -6.81 -0.76 -7.35
N VAL A 326 -7.13 -1.60 -6.35
CA VAL A 326 -7.43 -1.14 -4.99
C VAL A 326 -6.21 -0.50 -4.36
N LEU A 327 -5.03 -1.14 -4.42
CA LEU A 327 -3.80 -0.55 -3.89
C LEU A 327 -3.41 0.72 -4.67
N GLY A 328 -3.59 0.73 -5.99
CA GLY A 328 -3.38 1.92 -6.83
C GLY A 328 -4.28 3.09 -6.43
N PHE A 329 -5.56 2.81 -6.13
CA PHE A 329 -6.50 3.82 -5.64
C PHE A 329 -6.05 4.39 -4.28
N GLU A 330 -5.69 3.53 -3.33
CA GLU A 330 -5.26 3.97 -2.00
C GLU A 330 -3.93 4.74 -2.05
N TYR A 331 -3.01 4.38 -2.95
CA TYR A 331 -1.81 5.18 -3.21
C TYR A 331 -2.17 6.58 -3.72
N GLY A 332 -3.10 6.68 -4.68
CA GLY A 332 -3.59 7.96 -5.18
C GLY A 332 -4.24 8.80 -4.08
N TYR A 333 -5.08 8.18 -3.25
CA TYR A 333 -5.74 8.84 -2.12
C TYR A 333 -4.73 9.38 -1.10
N ALA A 334 -3.77 8.56 -0.71
CA ALA A 334 -2.71 8.96 0.24
C ALA A 334 -1.77 10.03 -0.34
N SER A 335 -1.60 10.10 -1.66
CA SER A 335 -0.84 11.18 -2.33
C SER A 335 -1.60 12.51 -2.34
N ALA A 336 -2.94 12.46 -2.29
CA ALA A 336 -3.78 13.66 -2.30
C ALA A 336 -3.95 14.30 -0.92
N ASP A 337 -3.85 13.52 0.18
CA ASP A 337 -4.05 14.04 1.54
C ASP A 337 -3.07 13.46 2.56
N PRO A 338 -2.08 14.23 3.04
CA PRO A 338 -1.15 13.81 4.08
C PRO A 338 -1.75 13.75 5.49
N ASN A 339 -2.97 14.26 5.70
CA ASN A 339 -3.64 14.32 6.99
C ASN A 339 -4.62 13.16 7.22
N THR A 340 -4.78 12.30 6.22
CA THR A 340 -5.53 11.06 6.35
C THR A 340 -4.57 9.88 6.52
N LEU A 341 -4.82 9.05 7.53
CA LEU A 341 -4.20 7.73 7.64
C LEU A 341 -4.90 6.79 6.65
N VAL A 342 -4.29 6.61 5.50
CA VAL A 342 -4.78 5.68 4.48
C VAL A 342 -4.12 4.33 4.69
N ILE A 343 -4.94 3.28 4.83
CA ILE A 343 -4.49 1.92 5.06
C ILE A 343 -5.11 1.00 4.01
N TRP A 344 -4.26 0.24 3.33
CA TRP A 344 -4.71 -0.95 2.59
C TRP A 344 -4.30 -2.20 3.37
N GLU A 345 -5.28 -3.08 3.66
CA GLU A 345 -5.06 -4.37 4.30
C GLU A 345 -5.28 -5.49 3.30
N ALA A 346 -4.23 -6.27 3.03
CA ALA A 346 -4.38 -7.50 2.26
C ALA A 346 -5.11 -8.55 3.11
N GLN A 347 -5.92 -9.41 2.49
CA GLN A 347 -6.59 -10.50 3.20
C GLN A 347 -5.56 -11.45 3.83
N PHE A 348 -4.55 -11.85 3.06
CA PHE A 348 -3.26 -12.38 3.48
C PHE A 348 -2.16 -11.59 2.79
N GLY A 349 -1.06 -11.35 3.47
CA GLY A 349 0.06 -10.62 2.87
C GLY A 349 0.63 -11.28 1.61
N ASP A 350 0.44 -12.58 1.47
CA ASP A 350 0.81 -13.35 0.27
C ASP A 350 0.20 -12.77 -1.01
N PHE A 351 -1.01 -12.23 -0.93
CA PHE A 351 -1.73 -11.69 -2.10
C PHE A 351 -1.25 -10.30 -2.54
N VAL A 352 -0.37 -9.67 -1.78
CA VAL A 352 0.27 -8.40 -2.18
C VAL A 352 1.02 -8.53 -3.51
N ASN A 353 1.39 -9.74 -3.91
CA ASN A 353 2.04 -10.01 -5.19
C ASN A 353 1.17 -9.67 -6.41
N GLY A 354 -0.15 -9.69 -6.28
CA GLY A 354 -1.09 -9.23 -7.30
C GLY A 354 -0.99 -7.74 -7.60
N ALA A 355 -0.43 -6.94 -6.69
CA ALA A 355 -0.21 -5.51 -6.84
C ALA A 355 1.29 -5.13 -6.92
N GLN A 356 2.18 -6.05 -7.25
CA GLN A 356 3.63 -5.81 -7.22
C GLN A 356 4.05 -4.63 -8.10
N VAL A 357 3.41 -4.42 -9.24
CA VAL A 357 3.70 -3.29 -10.14
C VAL A 357 3.43 -1.94 -9.46
N VAL A 358 2.39 -1.83 -8.65
CA VAL A 358 2.09 -0.61 -7.87
C VAL A 358 3.16 -0.38 -6.80
N ILE A 359 3.63 -1.45 -6.16
CA ILE A 359 4.71 -1.37 -5.17
C ILE A 359 6.00 -0.88 -5.82
N ASP A 360 6.44 -1.51 -6.91
CA ASP A 360 7.71 -1.21 -7.57
C ASP A 360 7.72 0.17 -8.22
N GLN A 361 6.66 0.51 -8.96
CA GLN A 361 6.63 1.71 -9.79
C GLN A 361 6.16 2.97 -9.07
N PHE A 362 5.36 2.83 -8.01
CA PHE A 362 4.77 3.96 -7.31
C PHE A 362 5.20 4.04 -5.85
N ILE A 363 4.89 3.04 -5.02
CA ILE A 363 5.12 3.11 -3.57
C ILE A 363 6.61 3.23 -3.24
N ALA A 364 7.45 2.37 -3.83
CA ALA A 364 8.88 2.34 -3.55
C ALA A 364 9.66 3.49 -4.20
N SER A 365 9.23 3.96 -5.37
CA SER A 365 10.05 4.82 -6.23
C SER A 365 9.40 6.16 -6.62
N GLY A 366 8.13 6.37 -6.32
CA GLY A 366 7.38 7.56 -6.76
C GLY A 366 7.95 8.88 -6.25
N GLU A 367 8.47 8.91 -5.03
CA GLU A 367 9.09 10.11 -4.47
C GLU A 367 10.38 10.48 -5.21
N VAL A 368 11.26 9.52 -5.46
CA VAL A 368 12.53 9.76 -6.16
C VAL A 368 12.31 10.11 -7.63
N LYS A 369 11.37 9.43 -8.29
CA LYS A 369 11.09 9.68 -9.72
C LYS A 369 10.34 10.97 -9.97
N TRP A 370 9.39 11.34 -9.11
CA TRP A 370 8.42 12.39 -9.39
C TRP A 370 8.27 13.43 -8.27
N GLY A 371 9.02 13.32 -7.18
CA GLY A 371 8.84 14.17 -6.00
C GLY A 371 7.49 13.96 -5.31
N ARG A 372 6.85 12.80 -5.48
CA ARG A 372 5.54 12.49 -4.90
C ARG A 372 5.69 11.79 -3.55
N ALA A 373 5.57 12.57 -2.48
CA ALA A 373 5.50 12.03 -1.13
C ALA A 373 4.18 11.28 -0.91
N ASN A 374 4.22 10.25 -0.05
CA ASN A 374 3.08 9.39 0.23
C ASN A 374 3.16 8.85 1.66
N GLY A 375 2.03 8.78 2.36
CA GLY A 375 1.93 8.27 3.73
C GLY A 375 1.14 6.97 3.87
N LEU A 376 0.89 6.25 2.76
CA LEU A 376 0.12 5.01 2.73
C LEU A 376 0.70 3.97 3.70
N ALA A 377 -0.17 3.33 4.48
CA ALA A 377 0.17 2.17 5.28
C ALA A 377 -0.37 0.89 4.63
N LEU A 378 0.47 -0.14 4.56
CA LEU A 378 0.10 -1.47 4.12
C LEU A 378 0.06 -2.38 5.36
N MET A 379 -1.07 -3.03 5.62
CA MET A 379 -1.21 -4.08 6.62
C MET A 379 -1.19 -5.44 5.92
N LEU A 380 -0.14 -6.21 6.14
CA LEU A 380 0.12 -7.45 5.43
C LEU A 380 0.22 -8.62 6.42
N PRO A 381 -0.84 -9.42 6.60
CA PRO A 381 -0.77 -10.59 7.47
C PRO A 381 0.37 -11.52 7.07
N HIS A 382 1.30 -11.75 8.00
CA HIS A 382 2.54 -12.47 7.78
C HIS A 382 2.89 -13.32 9.00
N GLY A 383 3.22 -14.58 8.79
CA GLY A 383 3.64 -15.49 9.86
C GLY A 383 3.54 -16.95 9.43
N TYR A 384 4.49 -17.73 9.88
CA TYR A 384 4.63 -19.17 9.57
C TYR A 384 3.94 -19.99 10.64
N GLU A 385 2.69 -20.40 10.35
CA GLU A 385 1.79 -21.04 11.32
C GLU A 385 1.17 -22.35 10.81
N GLY A 386 1.80 -22.96 9.80
CA GLY A 386 1.37 -24.24 9.23
C GLY A 386 0.18 -24.14 8.26
N GLN A 387 -0.12 -22.94 7.74
CA GLN A 387 -1.25 -22.69 6.83
C GLN A 387 -0.88 -22.88 5.34
N GLY A 388 0.35 -23.30 5.04
CA GLY A 388 0.79 -23.57 3.68
C GLY A 388 1.41 -22.39 2.96
N PRO A 389 1.82 -22.60 1.67
CA PRO A 389 2.61 -21.65 0.90
C PRO A 389 1.94 -20.30 0.61
N GLU A 390 0.62 -20.27 0.45
CA GLU A 390 -0.11 -19.06 0.03
C GLU A 390 -0.72 -18.27 1.19
N HIS A 391 -0.45 -18.69 2.45
CA HIS A 391 -1.02 -18.08 3.66
C HIS A 391 0.03 -17.87 4.76
N SER A 392 1.27 -17.63 4.39
CA SER A 392 2.39 -17.53 5.33
C SER A 392 3.24 -16.27 5.14
N SER A 393 3.51 -15.84 3.92
CA SER A 393 4.51 -14.81 3.63
C SER A 393 3.98 -13.64 2.83
N ALA A 394 4.05 -12.46 3.40
CA ALA A 394 3.88 -11.19 2.69
C ALA A 394 5.11 -10.80 1.83
N ARG A 395 6.08 -11.70 1.67
CA ARG A 395 7.30 -11.44 0.90
C ARG A 395 8.11 -10.28 1.46
N LEU A 396 8.36 -10.31 2.77
CA LEU A 396 9.13 -9.32 3.52
C LEU A 396 10.44 -8.94 2.80
N GLU A 397 11.16 -9.92 2.27
CA GLU A 397 12.42 -9.76 1.54
C GLU A 397 12.30 -8.86 0.32
N ARG A 398 11.17 -8.83 -0.36
CA ARG A 398 10.95 -7.94 -1.52
C ARG A 398 10.87 -6.48 -1.12
N PHE A 399 10.18 -6.18 -0.01
CA PHE A 399 10.15 -4.82 0.54
C PHE A 399 11.52 -4.39 1.03
N MET A 400 12.25 -5.27 1.71
CA MET A 400 13.62 -4.98 2.16
C MET A 400 14.57 -4.72 0.99
N GLN A 401 14.41 -5.44 -0.11
CA GLN A 401 15.20 -5.24 -1.33
C GLN A 401 14.91 -3.89 -2.00
N LEU A 402 13.65 -3.41 -1.94
CA LEU A 402 13.24 -2.11 -2.50
C LEU A 402 13.54 -0.92 -1.58
N ALA A 403 13.91 -1.20 -0.33
CA ALA A 403 14.11 -0.19 0.70
C ALA A 403 15.49 0.48 0.58
N ALA A 404 15.50 1.77 0.23
CA ALA A 404 16.69 2.60 0.11
C ALA A 404 16.34 4.08 0.37
N ASP A 405 17.33 4.91 0.70
CA ASP A 405 17.17 6.37 0.86
C ASP A 405 16.04 6.79 1.83
N ASN A 406 15.69 5.92 2.78
CA ASN A 406 14.54 6.08 3.69
C ASN A 406 13.20 6.24 2.96
N ASN A 407 13.03 5.60 1.80
CA ASN A 407 11.84 5.68 0.96
C ASN A 407 10.58 5.08 1.60
N MET A 408 10.74 4.16 2.54
CA MET A 408 9.63 3.52 3.26
C MET A 408 10.05 3.13 4.69
N GLN A 409 9.10 2.63 5.47
CA GLN A 409 9.35 2.00 6.76
C GLN A 409 8.84 0.56 6.67
N VAL A 410 9.68 -0.43 7.04
CA VAL A 410 9.30 -1.86 7.10
C VAL A 410 9.34 -2.30 8.55
N VAL A 411 8.20 -2.70 9.09
CA VAL A 411 8.03 -2.99 10.52
C VAL A 411 7.27 -4.29 10.74
N GLN A 412 7.57 -4.94 11.85
CA GLN A 412 6.89 -6.18 12.28
C GLN A 412 6.58 -6.09 13.78
N PRO A 413 5.52 -5.34 14.16
CA PRO A 413 5.15 -5.15 15.56
C PRO A 413 4.67 -6.46 16.18
N THR A 414 5.01 -6.68 17.46
CA THR A 414 4.74 -7.95 18.14
C THR A 414 3.81 -7.85 19.33
N SER A 415 3.29 -6.66 19.68
CA SER A 415 2.35 -6.50 20.79
C SER A 415 1.29 -5.44 20.52
N ALA A 416 0.23 -5.43 21.30
CA ALA A 416 -0.88 -4.49 21.18
C ALA A 416 -0.47 -3.02 21.38
N SER A 417 0.45 -2.74 22.30
CA SER A 417 0.98 -1.39 22.48
C SER A 417 1.82 -0.95 21.28
N GLN A 418 2.56 -1.86 20.64
CA GLN A 418 3.38 -1.55 19.49
C GLN A 418 2.54 -1.14 18.28
N ILE A 419 1.47 -1.85 17.95
CA ILE A 419 0.59 -1.45 16.83
C ILE A 419 -0.11 -0.11 17.14
N PHE A 420 -0.57 0.11 18.36
CA PHE A 420 -1.16 1.38 18.79
C PHE A 420 -0.21 2.56 18.55
N HIS A 421 1.00 2.47 19.08
CA HIS A 421 2.00 3.53 18.92
C HIS A 421 2.47 3.70 17.49
N LEU A 422 2.57 2.62 16.73
CA LEU A 422 2.97 2.65 15.31
C LEU A 422 1.99 3.43 14.46
N LEU A 423 0.69 3.12 14.56
CA LEU A 423 -0.36 3.80 13.79
C LEU A 423 -0.45 5.29 14.14
N ARG A 424 -0.38 5.60 15.44
CA ARG A 424 -0.33 6.99 15.87
C ARG A 424 0.93 7.70 15.38
N ARG A 425 2.09 7.04 15.48
CA ARG A 425 3.37 7.59 15.00
C ARG A 425 3.31 7.99 13.52
N GLN A 426 2.63 7.21 12.68
CA GLN A 426 2.50 7.50 11.25
C GLN A 426 1.84 8.86 10.98
N MET A 427 0.94 9.29 11.85
CA MET A 427 0.20 10.55 11.68
C MET A 427 0.75 11.70 12.53
N VAL A 428 1.02 11.47 13.81
CA VAL A 428 1.46 12.50 14.75
C VAL A 428 2.86 13.02 14.41
N ARG A 429 3.75 12.14 13.93
CA ARG A 429 5.07 12.53 13.45
C ARG A 429 4.95 13.13 12.05
N MET A 430 5.63 14.26 11.82
CA MET A 430 5.61 14.97 10.53
C MET A 430 6.50 14.30 9.46
N PHE A 431 6.59 12.97 9.48
CA PHE A 431 7.36 12.16 8.54
C PHE A 431 6.41 11.26 7.75
N ARG A 432 6.12 11.63 6.50
CA ARG A 432 5.18 10.93 5.62
C ARG A 432 5.95 10.09 4.62
N LYS A 433 6.10 8.81 4.93
CA LYS A 433 6.65 7.78 4.04
C LYS A 433 5.75 6.55 4.09
N PRO A 434 5.69 5.76 3.03
CA PRO A 434 4.99 4.48 3.06
C PRO A 434 5.40 3.64 4.27
N LEU A 435 4.40 3.04 4.92
CA LEU A 435 4.58 2.20 6.10
C LEU A 435 4.12 0.78 5.77
N VAL A 436 5.06 -0.15 5.71
CA VAL A 436 4.78 -1.57 5.44
C VAL A 436 4.80 -2.33 6.77
N ILE A 437 3.63 -2.83 7.18
CA ILE A 437 3.42 -3.51 8.46
C ILE A 437 3.20 -4.99 8.20
N MET A 438 4.13 -5.82 8.63
CA MET A 438 3.95 -7.27 8.71
C MET A 438 3.07 -7.57 9.91
N THR A 439 1.73 -7.64 9.69
CA THR A 439 0.79 -7.88 10.78
C THR A 439 0.74 -9.35 11.17
N PRO A 440 0.61 -9.67 12.46
CA PRO A 440 0.56 -11.05 12.91
C PRO A 440 -0.80 -11.69 12.66
N LYS A 441 -0.84 -13.03 12.79
CA LYS A 441 -2.06 -13.83 12.78
C LYS A 441 -2.36 -14.40 14.18
N SER A 442 -1.56 -15.31 14.69
CA SER A 442 -1.78 -15.90 16.02
C SER A 442 -1.59 -14.92 17.18
N LEU A 443 -0.71 -13.92 17.03
CA LEU A 443 -0.50 -12.91 18.08
C LEU A 443 -1.73 -12.01 18.30
N LEU A 444 -2.66 -11.94 17.35
CA LEU A 444 -3.92 -11.20 17.51
C LEU A 444 -4.71 -11.63 18.75
N ARG A 445 -4.57 -12.90 19.18
CA ARG A 445 -5.26 -13.48 20.33
C ARG A 445 -4.29 -14.05 21.40
N ASN A 446 -3.00 -13.86 21.21
CA ASN A 446 -2.02 -14.34 22.18
C ASN A 446 -2.01 -13.42 23.40
N LYS A 447 -2.25 -14.00 24.58
CA LYS A 447 -2.26 -13.25 25.84
C LYS A 447 -0.90 -12.62 26.20
N ASP A 448 0.19 -13.24 25.76
CA ASP A 448 1.55 -12.72 25.98
C ASP A 448 1.86 -11.52 25.07
N ALA A 449 1.12 -11.35 23.97
CA ALA A 449 1.19 -10.20 23.08
C ALA A 449 0.24 -9.06 23.49
N ALA A 450 -0.69 -9.30 24.41
CA ALA A 450 -1.53 -8.27 25.00
C ALA A 450 -0.69 -7.36 25.91
N SER A 451 -1.07 -6.09 26.00
CA SER A 451 -0.31 -5.07 26.72
C SER A 451 -1.13 -4.41 27.81
N PRO A 452 -0.53 -4.12 29.00
CA PRO A 452 -1.22 -3.38 30.05
C PRO A 452 -1.46 -1.92 29.63
N LEU A 453 -2.52 -1.29 30.12
CA LEU A 453 -2.88 0.10 29.80
C LEU A 453 -1.74 1.10 30.04
N THR A 454 -0.84 0.80 30.96
CA THR A 454 0.32 1.65 31.24
C THR A 454 1.26 1.84 30.05
N GLU A 455 1.35 0.86 29.16
CA GLU A 455 2.15 0.98 27.94
C GLU A 455 1.56 1.96 26.93
N PHE A 456 0.26 2.21 26.97
CA PHE A 456 -0.43 3.19 26.11
C PHE A 456 -0.33 4.62 26.65
N THR A 457 -0.08 4.76 27.96
CA THR A 457 -0.03 6.06 28.64
C THR A 457 1.38 6.64 28.76
N LYS A 458 2.42 5.82 28.62
CA LYS A 458 3.83 6.22 28.85
C LYS A 458 4.78 5.65 27.82
N GLY A 459 4.26 4.93 26.82
CA GLY A 459 5.06 4.25 25.81
C GLY A 459 5.23 5.06 24.53
N GLU A 460 6.01 4.47 23.66
CA GLU A 460 6.19 4.89 22.27
C GLU A 460 6.41 3.64 21.41
N PHE A 461 6.40 3.78 20.09
CA PHE A 461 6.82 2.66 19.25
C PHE A 461 8.32 2.41 19.42
N ARG A 462 8.66 1.31 20.06
CA ARG A 462 10.04 0.88 20.27
C ARG A 462 10.51 0.09 19.06
N THR A 463 11.55 0.57 18.42
CA THR A 463 12.12 -0.07 17.21
C THR A 463 12.90 -1.35 17.52
N VAL A 464 13.41 -1.47 18.75
CA VAL A 464 14.02 -2.68 19.31
C VAL A 464 13.51 -2.86 20.75
N ILE A 465 13.13 -4.07 21.12
CA ILE A 465 12.65 -4.41 22.45
C ILE A 465 13.56 -5.46 23.05
N GLY A 466 14.19 -5.10 24.17
CA GLY A 466 15.02 -6.00 24.97
C GLY A 466 14.22 -6.96 25.86
N PRO A 467 14.90 -7.85 26.58
CA PRO A 467 14.25 -8.78 27.48
C PRO A 467 13.61 -8.06 28.67
N ASN A 468 12.47 -8.59 29.11
CA ASN A 468 11.78 -8.17 30.32
C ASN A 468 11.54 -9.40 31.21
N ASN A 469 12.63 -10.06 31.63
CA ASN A 469 12.57 -11.21 32.53
C ASN A 469 13.55 -10.95 33.70
N PRO A 470 13.06 -10.87 34.96
CA PRO A 470 13.89 -10.56 36.12
C PRO A 470 14.92 -11.66 36.47
N GLU A 471 14.77 -12.88 35.96
CA GLU A 471 15.73 -13.97 36.16
C GLU A 471 17.00 -13.84 35.31
N ILE A 472 17.00 -12.90 34.33
CA ILE A 472 18.16 -12.67 33.47
C ILE A 472 19.14 -11.72 34.17
N ASP A 473 20.32 -12.25 34.50
CA ASP A 473 21.46 -11.45 34.94
C ASP A 473 22.27 -10.98 33.72
N PRO A 474 22.29 -9.67 33.37
CA PRO A 474 22.99 -9.16 32.19
C PRO A 474 24.49 -9.58 32.14
N ALA A 475 25.13 -9.72 33.27
CA ALA A 475 26.55 -10.09 33.35
C ALA A 475 26.81 -11.58 33.02
N LYS A 476 25.77 -12.40 33.06
CA LYS A 476 25.86 -13.85 32.74
C LYS A 476 25.45 -14.18 31.32
N VAL A 477 24.91 -13.23 30.60
CA VAL A 477 24.45 -13.44 29.22
C VAL A 477 25.64 -13.72 28.31
N LYS A 478 25.58 -14.83 27.58
CA LYS A 478 26.60 -15.28 26.62
C LYS A 478 26.13 -15.15 25.17
N ARG A 479 24.82 -15.20 24.93
CA ARG A 479 24.21 -15.16 23.61
C ARG A 479 23.05 -14.18 23.55
N VAL A 480 23.01 -13.41 22.46
CA VAL A 480 21.88 -12.59 22.09
C VAL A 480 21.23 -13.18 20.84
N ILE A 481 19.94 -13.52 20.90
CA ILE A 481 19.15 -13.92 19.74
C ILE A 481 18.34 -12.69 19.31
N ALA A 482 18.67 -12.12 18.17
CA ALA A 482 17.90 -11.06 17.53
C ALA A 482 16.90 -11.70 16.55
N CYS A 483 15.66 -11.24 16.55
CA CYS A 483 14.59 -11.80 15.71
C CYS A 483 13.53 -10.73 15.41
N SER A 484 12.64 -11.03 14.49
CA SER A 484 11.47 -10.20 14.18
C SER A 484 10.21 -11.07 14.12
N GLY A 485 9.07 -10.50 14.53
CA GLY A 485 7.77 -11.18 14.47
C GLY A 485 7.53 -12.22 15.57
N LYS A 486 6.58 -13.13 15.32
CA LYS A 486 6.05 -14.07 16.31
C LYS A 486 7.08 -15.05 16.86
N VAL A 487 8.14 -15.37 16.11
CA VAL A 487 9.20 -16.29 16.55
C VAL A 487 9.82 -15.85 17.87
N ALA A 488 9.74 -14.58 18.22
CA ALA A 488 10.18 -14.06 19.50
C ALA A 488 9.51 -14.77 20.69
N TYR A 489 8.21 -15.02 20.59
CA TYR A 489 7.44 -15.70 21.64
C TYR A 489 7.81 -17.19 21.75
N ASP A 490 8.01 -17.85 20.61
CA ASP A 490 8.48 -19.24 20.58
C ASP A 490 9.88 -19.37 21.21
N LEU A 491 10.77 -18.42 20.92
CA LEU A 491 12.11 -18.34 21.51
C LEU A 491 12.06 -18.06 23.01
N MET A 492 11.23 -17.11 23.48
CA MET A 492 11.07 -16.82 24.90
C MET A 492 10.55 -18.03 25.65
N LYS A 493 9.52 -18.69 25.12
CA LYS A 493 8.99 -19.92 25.69
C LYS A 493 10.07 -21.02 25.76
N ARG A 494 10.83 -21.24 24.69
CA ARG A 494 11.91 -22.24 24.63
C ARG A 494 13.03 -21.92 25.61
N ARG A 495 13.40 -20.65 25.79
CA ARG A 495 14.37 -20.21 26.78
C ARG A 495 13.92 -20.60 28.21
N ASP A 496 12.68 -20.27 28.53
CA ASP A 496 12.12 -20.47 29.87
C ASP A 496 11.96 -21.98 30.18
N GLU A 497 11.51 -22.81 29.23
CA GLU A 497 11.46 -24.25 29.32
C GLU A 497 12.84 -24.87 29.60
N LYS A 498 13.89 -24.37 28.95
CA LYS A 498 15.28 -24.82 29.12
C LYS A 498 15.98 -24.15 30.30
N LYS A 499 15.39 -23.15 30.94
CA LYS A 499 16.03 -22.31 31.96
C LYS A 499 17.35 -21.71 31.46
N ALA A 500 17.41 -21.35 30.17
CA ALA A 500 18.60 -20.84 29.51
C ALA A 500 18.70 -19.30 29.69
N PHE A 501 18.88 -18.84 30.93
CA PHE A 501 18.90 -17.40 31.27
C PHE A 501 20.25 -16.73 30.95
N ASP A 502 21.19 -17.45 30.38
CA ASP A 502 22.38 -16.91 29.71
C ASP A 502 22.13 -16.57 28.24
N VAL A 503 20.88 -16.69 27.77
CA VAL A 503 20.42 -16.29 26.42
C VAL A 503 19.33 -15.26 26.53
N VAL A 504 19.47 -14.17 25.80
CA VAL A 504 18.45 -13.11 25.69
C VAL A 504 17.88 -13.02 24.29
N ILE A 505 16.61 -12.62 24.19
CA ILE A 505 15.91 -12.39 22.95
C ILE A 505 15.69 -10.88 22.75
N LEU A 506 16.18 -10.33 21.65
CA LEU A 506 15.91 -8.98 21.20
C LEU A 506 14.91 -9.00 20.05
N ARG A 507 13.78 -8.31 20.21
CA ARG A 507 12.78 -8.14 19.16
C ARG A 507 13.12 -6.91 18.34
N VAL A 508 13.44 -7.06 17.07
CA VAL A 508 13.65 -5.97 16.12
C VAL A 508 12.31 -5.68 15.45
N GLU A 509 11.60 -4.69 15.96
CA GLU A 509 10.25 -4.33 15.51
C GLU A 509 10.26 -3.48 14.23
N GLN A 510 11.35 -2.74 13.96
CA GLN A 510 11.57 -2.01 12.73
C GLN A 510 12.81 -2.55 12.02
N LEU A 511 12.61 -3.08 10.82
CA LEU A 511 13.66 -3.64 9.98
C LEU A 511 14.29 -2.59 9.06
N TYR A 512 13.48 -1.63 8.60
CA TYR A 512 13.97 -0.53 7.79
C TYR A 512 13.19 0.78 8.11
N PRO A 513 13.84 1.94 8.17
CA PRO A 513 15.30 2.11 8.33
C PRO A 513 15.80 1.39 9.58
N PHE A 514 16.97 0.74 9.49
CA PHE A 514 17.49 -0.07 10.59
C PHE A 514 17.80 0.80 11.82
N PRO A 515 17.37 0.41 13.02
CA PRO A 515 17.51 1.23 14.23
C PRO A 515 18.87 1.05 14.92
N HIS A 516 19.98 1.43 14.26
CA HIS A 516 21.36 1.22 14.74
C HIS A 516 21.57 1.64 16.19
N LYS A 517 21.09 2.85 16.57
CA LYS A 517 21.30 3.37 17.92
C LYS A 517 20.58 2.53 18.98
N ALA A 518 19.33 2.16 18.72
CA ALA A 518 18.53 1.36 19.66
C ALA A 518 19.09 -0.07 19.76
N PHE A 519 19.47 -0.67 18.64
CA PHE A 519 20.04 -2.00 18.59
C PHE A 519 21.38 -2.06 19.33
N ALA A 520 22.30 -1.12 19.08
CA ALA A 520 23.56 -1.03 19.79
C ALA A 520 23.38 -0.78 21.30
N ALA A 521 22.38 0.02 21.68
CA ALA A 521 22.09 0.30 23.09
C ALA A 521 21.60 -0.99 23.82
N GLU A 522 20.80 -1.82 23.16
CA GLU A 522 20.37 -3.09 23.71
C GLU A 522 21.55 -4.09 23.83
N LEU A 523 22.40 -4.19 22.81
CA LEU A 523 23.57 -5.08 22.86
C LEU A 523 24.54 -4.70 24.00
N LYS A 524 24.76 -3.43 24.25
CA LYS A 524 25.66 -2.93 25.32
C LYS A 524 25.21 -3.35 26.74
N LYS A 525 23.96 -3.73 26.94
CA LYS A 525 23.48 -4.23 28.22
C LYS A 525 24.07 -5.61 28.57
N PHE A 526 24.64 -6.31 27.59
CA PHE A 526 25.14 -7.68 27.72
C PHE A 526 26.64 -7.76 27.34
N PRO A 527 27.53 -7.20 28.19
CA PRO A 527 28.95 -7.02 27.83
C PRO A 527 29.71 -8.34 27.63
N ASN A 528 29.22 -9.44 28.17
CA ASN A 528 29.85 -10.77 28.08
C ASN A 528 29.23 -11.65 26.97
N ALA A 529 28.27 -11.14 26.22
CA ALA A 529 27.69 -11.85 25.09
C ALA A 529 28.70 -11.86 23.92
N ASN A 530 29.19 -13.04 23.58
CA ASN A 530 30.14 -13.24 22.48
C ASN A 530 29.50 -13.85 21.23
N GLU A 531 28.24 -14.26 21.31
CA GLU A 531 27.47 -14.79 20.19
C GLU A 531 26.19 -13.99 19.97
N ILE A 532 25.98 -13.54 18.74
CA ILE A 532 24.74 -12.93 18.27
C ILE A 532 24.17 -13.88 17.22
N VAL A 533 22.87 -14.18 17.30
CA VAL A 533 22.18 -15.07 16.37
C VAL A 533 20.99 -14.31 15.80
N TRP A 534 20.92 -14.18 14.47
CA TRP A 534 19.66 -13.80 13.84
C TRP A 534 18.79 -15.03 13.71
N CYS A 535 17.56 -14.98 14.22
CA CYS A 535 16.57 -16.05 14.11
C CYS A 535 15.32 -15.54 13.41
N GLN A 536 14.86 -16.24 12.39
CA GLN A 536 13.64 -15.90 11.65
C GLN A 536 12.79 -17.14 11.36
N ASP A 537 11.48 -16.94 11.19
CA ASP A 537 10.53 -17.98 10.79
C ASP A 537 10.66 -18.34 9.30
N GLU A 538 11.06 -17.41 8.47
CA GLU A 538 11.17 -17.55 7.03
C GLU A 538 12.32 -18.47 6.62
N PRO A 539 12.25 -19.10 5.43
CA PRO A 539 13.41 -19.77 4.84
C PRO A 539 14.62 -18.83 4.70
N GLN A 540 15.83 -19.41 4.73
CA GLN A 540 17.06 -18.64 4.74
C GLN A 540 17.21 -17.63 3.60
N ASN A 541 16.73 -17.96 2.39
CA ASN A 541 16.76 -17.09 1.21
C ASN A 541 15.64 -16.04 1.21
N GLN A 542 14.76 -16.05 2.19
CA GLN A 542 13.62 -15.17 2.36
C GLN A 542 13.72 -14.42 3.70
N GLY A 543 12.73 -13.57 4.00
CA GLY A 543 12.74 -12.79 5.22
C GLY A 543 13.83 -11.72 5.26
N ALA A 544 14.26 -11.36 6.45
CA ALA A 544 15.14 -10.21 6.65
C ALA A 544 16.64 -10.54 6.66
N TRP A 545 17.05 -11.81 6.79
CA TRP A 545 18.44 -12.20 7.06
C TRP A 545 19.46 -11.50 6.17
N PHE A 546 19.33 -11.61 4.85
CA PHE A 546 20.31 -11.05 3.92
C PHE A 546 20.37 -9.52 3.91
N PHE A 547 19.33 -8.87 4.43
CA PHE A 547 19.24 -7.41 4.49
C PHE A 547 19.66 -6.83 5.84
N VAL A 548 19.58 -7.61 6.94
CA VAL A 548 19.91 -7.10 8.28
C VAL A 548 21.29 -7.55 8.77
N GLN A 549 21.88 -8.61 8.20
CA GLN A 549 23.14 -9.18 8.70
C GLN A 549 24.28 -8.17 8.73
N HIS A 550 24.42 -7.31 7.71
CA HIS A 550 25.46 -6.28 7.67
C HIS A 550 25.21 -5.20 8.72
N TYR A 551 23.96 -4.77 8.93
CA TYR A 551 23.62 -3.82 9.98
C TYR A 551 23.89 -4.38 11.38
N ILE A 552 23.58 -5.65 11.61
CA ILE A 552 23.89 -6.30 12.88
C ILE A 552 25.41 -6.34 13.07
N HIS A 553 26.16 -6.76 12.02
CA HIS A 553 27.60 -6.83 12.06
C HIS A 553 28.27 -5.47 12.34
N GLU A 554 27.75 -4.38 11.77
CA GLU A 554 28.23 -3.03 12.05
C GLU A 554 28.13 -2.63 13.53
N ASN A 555 27.08 -3.10 14.21
CA ASN A 555 26.77 -2.80 15.62
C ASN A 555 27.41 -3.78 16.63
N MET A 556 28.10 -4.83 16.17
CA MET A 556 28.79 -5.79 17.03
C MET A 556 30.08 -5.21 17.62
N GLY A 557 30.46 -5.75 18.79
CA GLY A 557 31.77 -5.50 19.41
C GLY A 557 32.85 -6.44 18.88
N GLU A 558 34.11 -6.07 19.11
CA GLU A 558 35.26 -6.90 18.76
C GLU A 558 35.19 -8.29 19.44
N GLY A 559 35.50 -9.35 18.70
CA GLY A 559 35.46 -10.73 19.15
C GLY A 559 34.08 -11.38 19.20
N GLN A 560 33.00 -10.66 18.91
CA GLN A 560 31.67 -11.24 18.78
C GLN A 560 31.49 -11.97 17.45
N LYS A 561 30.61 -12.97 17.45
CA LYS A 561 30.28 -13.80 16.27
C LYS A 561 28.81 -13.66 15.94
N LEU A 562 28.48 -13.46 14.67
CA LEU A 562 27.12 -13.47 14.16
C LEU A 562 26.83 -14.79 13.48
N GLY A 563 25.79 -15.48 13.93
CA GLY A 563 25.26 -16.71 13.35
C GLY A 563 23.81 -16.56 12.89
N TYR A 564 23.31 -17.59 12.24
CA TYR A 564 21.94 -17.67 11.72
C TYR A 564 21.22 -18.91 12.27
N ALA A 565 19.92 -18.77 12.54
CA ALA A 565 18.99 -19.85 12.84
C ALA A 565 17.68 -19.63 12.09
N GLY A 566 17.21 -20.63 11.37
CA GLY A 566 15.98 -20.51 10.57
C GLY A 566 15.73 -21.77 9.74
N ARG A 567 14.68 -21.70 8.93
CA ARG A 567 14.34 -22.79 7.99
C ARG A 567 15.38 -22.88 6.87
N PRO A 568 15.56 -24.08 6.27
CA PRO A 568 16.37 -24.22 5.05
C PRO A 568 15.89 -23.30 3.93
N ALA A 569 16.79 -22.91 3.03
CA ALA A 569 16.42 -22.19 1.81
C ALA A 569 15.38 -23.01 1.01
N SER A 570 14.39 -22.31 0.45
CA SER A 570 13.28 -22.94 -0.25
C SER A 570 12.79 -22.02 -1.38
N ALA A 571 12.39 -22.60 -2.48
CA ALA A 571 11.71 -21.90 -3.58
C ALA A 571 10.25 -21.55 -3.23
N SER A 572 9.62 -22.31 -2.33
CA SER A 572 8.29 -22.04 -1.79
C SER A 572 8.38 -21.22 -0.51
N PRO A 573 7.44 -20.31 -0.23
CA PRO A 573 7.41 -19.59 1.03
C PRO A 573 7.35 -20.50 2.24
N ALA A 574 6.48 -21.51 2.21
CA ALA A 574 6.30 -22.46 3.32
C ALA A 574 6.03 -23.89 2.81
N VAL A 575 6.16 -24.85 3.70
CA VAL A 575 5.80 -26.25 3.43
C VAL A 575 4.28 -26.44 3.48
N GLY A 576 3.76 -27.37 2.66
CA GLY A 576 2.32 -27.66 2.59
C GLY A 576 1.79 -28.62 3.66
N TYR A 577 2.66 -29.30 4.40
CA TYR A 577 2.27 -30.29 5.41
C TYR A 577 2.52 -29.81 6.83
N ALA A 578 1.53 -29.94 7.70
CA ALA A 578 1.60 -29.48 9.09
C ALA A 578 2.73 -30.16 9.89
N HIS A 579 2.96 -31.45 9.68
CA HIS A 579 4.05 -32.17 10.38
C HIS A 579 5.44 -31.64 9.99
N LEU A 580 5.67 -31.35 8.70
CA LEU A 580 6.93 -30.75 8.24
C LEU A 580 7.12 -29.33 8.80
N HIS A 581 6.04 -28.56 8.90
CA HIS A 581 6.09 -27.26 9.56
C HIS A 581 6.55 -27.40 11.02
N GLN A 582 5.98 -28.34 11.77
CA GLN A 582 6.34 -28.59 13.17
C GLN A 582 7.79 -29.05 13.32
N GLU A 583 8.25 -29.95 12.44
CA GLU A 583 9.65 -30.42 12.43
C GLU A 583 10.61 -29.24 12.17
N GLN A 584 10.32 -28.40 11.18
CA GLN A 584 11.14 -27.23 10.87
C GLN A 584 11.10 -26.19 12.00
N GLN A 585 9.94 -25.96 12.62
CA GLN A 585 9.81 -25.04 13.77
C GLN A 585 10.66 -25.52 14.95
N LYS A 586 10.60 -26.83 15.26
CA LYS A 586 11.44 -27.41 16.29
C LYS A 586 12.93 -27.27 15.95
N ALA A 587 13.30 -27.58 14.71
CA ALA A 587 14.69 -27.52 14.26
C ALA A 587 15.28 -26.11 14.33
N LEU A 588 14.56 -25.07 13.91
CA LEU A 588 15.03 -23.69 14.02
C LEU A 588 15.21 -23.22 15.46
N LEU A 589 14.28 -23.61 16.37
CA LEU A 589 14.43 -23.30 17.80
C LEU A 589 15.62 -24.02 18.41
N ASP A 590 15.84 -25.32 18.07
CA ASP A 590 17.00 -26.05 18.53
C ASP A 590 18.31 -25.47 17.97
N GLN A 591 18.32 -24.97 16.75
CA GLN A 591 19.45 -24.28 16.13
C GLN A 591 19.77 -22.95 16.85
N ALA A 592 18.77 -22.15 17.18
CA ALA A 592 18.94 -20.84 17.85
C ALA A 592 19.62 -20.97 19.22
N PHE A 593 19.36 -22.06 19.95
CA PHE A 593 19.97 -22.37 21.26
C PHE A 593 21.17 -23.30 21.17
N GLY A 594 21.45 -23.89 20.02
CA GLY A 594 22.54 -24.86 19.80
C GLY A 594 23.88 -24.18 19.50
N LYS A 595 24.88 -25.00 19.18
CA LYS A 595 26.18 -24.49 18.69
C LYS A 595 25.97 -23.82 17.34
N LEU A 596 26.66 -22.68 17.12
CA LEU A 596 26.66 -22.02 15.81
C LEU A 596 27.23 -22.99 14.77
N LYS A 597 26.47 -23.21 13.69
CA LYS A 597 26.84 -24.06 12.57
C LYS A 597 26.59 -23.30 11.25
N GLY A 598 27.36 -23.63 10.22
CA GLY A 598 27.22 -23.01 8.91
C GLY A 598 27.88 -21.64 8.81
N PHE A 599 27.17 -20.67 8.25
CA PHE A 599 27.69 -19.33 8.03
C PHE A 599 27.82 -18.57 9.37
N VAL A 600 29.04 -18.19 9.70
CA VAL A 600 29.37 -17.39 10.89
C VAL A 600 30.26 -16.22 10.46
N LEU A 601 29.82 -15.01 10.76
CA LEU A 601 30.63 -13.79 10.58
C LEU A 601 31.34 -13.45 11.91
N ASN A 602 32.63 -13.21 11.84
CA ASN A 602 33.42 -12.69 12.97
C ASN A 602 33.62 -11.19 12.81
N LYS A 603 33.64 -10.46 13.91
CA LYS A 603 34.05 -9.06 13.97
C LYS A 603 35.41 -8.92 14.56
#